data_82e48e405c431e661c54c87c49cee1fd
#
_entry.id   82e48e405c431e661c54c87c49cee1fd
#
_cell.length_a   1.000
_cell.length_b   1.000
_cell.length_c   1.000
_cell.angle_alpha   90.00
_cell.angle_beta   90.00
_cell.angle_gamma   90.00
#
_symmetry.space_group_name_H-M   'P 1'
#
loop_
_entity.id
_entity.type
_entity.pdbx_description
1 polymer ?
#
loop_
_entity_poly.entity_id
_entity_poly.type
_entity_poly.pdbx_seq_one_letter_code
_entity_poly.pdbx_strand_id
1 'polypeptide(L)'
;MSADKAFIDTNVFIYYQRSDDNIKHKISEDVIGFFDCVVSTQVINEICSLLTRKYPTPLSEIKKYITDIIDSSELIIITYSLIEKALALCKQYSISYYDALMVAAALEANCKYLISEDMQDGLVIENKLQILNIYEHTDLLTM
;
A
#
# COMPACT_ATOMS: atom_id res chain seq x y z
N MET A 1 12.66 -18.40 -6.97
CA MET A 1 12.57 -17.73 -5.65
C MET A 1 11.40 -16.76 -5.66
N SER A 2 10.46 -16.88 -4.74
CA SER A 2 9.31 -15.98 -4.68
C SER A 2 9.71 -14.66 -4.03
N ALA A 3 9.11 -13.58 -4.52
CA ALA A 3 9.28 -12.27 -3.91
C ALA A 3 8.59 -12.21 -2.55
N ASP A 4 9.07 -11.33 -1.67
CA ASP A 4 8.40 -11.07 -0.40
C ASP A 4 7.06 -10.36 -0.65
N LYS A 5 6.05 -10.72 0.13
CA LYS A 5 4.76 -10.04 0.10
C LYS A 5 4.86 -8.69 0.77
N ALA A 6 4.36 -7.67 0.08
CA ALA A 6 4.30 -6.32 0.62
C ALA A 6 2.95 -5.70 0.35
N PHE A 7 2.34 -5.14 1.39
CA PHE A 7 1.15 -4.33 1.26
C PHE A 7 1.56 -2.94 0.78
N ILE A 8 0.90 -2.43 -0.23
CA ILE A 8 1.28 -1.17 -0.90
C ILE A 8 0.27 -0.08 -0.55
N ASP A 9 0.77 1.02 0.06
CA ASP A 9 -0.05 2.17 0.40
C ASP A 9 -0.40 2.98 -0.85
N THR A 10 -1.46 3.76 -0.74
CA THR A 10 -2.06 4.57 -1.81
C THR A 10 -1.05 5.43 -2.55
N ASN A 11 -0.17 6.15 -1.83
CA ASN A 11 0.76 7.10 -2.44
C ASN A 11 1.72 6.44 -3.43
N VAL A 12 2.11 5.19 -3.19
CA VAL A 12 2.98 4.47 -4.13
C VAL A 12 2.30 4.33 -5.48
N PHE A 13 1.01 3.98 -5.49
CA PHE A 13 0.24 3.87 -6.73
C PHE A 13 0.03 5.22 -7.41
N ILE A 14 -0.12 6.30 -6.64
CA ILE A 14 -0.24 7.64 -7.20
C ILE A 14 1.08 8.06 -7.87
N TYR A 15 2.22 7.84 -7.23
CA TYR A 15 3.52 8.12 -7.83
C TYR A 15 3.77 7.25 -9.08
N TYR A 16 3.33 6.01 -9.06
CA TYR A 16 3.45 5.11 -10.21
C TYR A 16 2.64 5.61 -11.40
N GLN A 17 1.42 6.11 -11.16
CA GLN A 17 0.53 6.60 -12.21
C GLN A 17 0.96 7.97 -12.74
N ARG A 18 1.59 8.80 -11.90
CA ARG A 18 1.98 10.16 -12.21
C ARG A 18 3.50 10.30 -12.23
N SER A 19 4.01 11.01 -13.22
CA SER A 19 5.46 11.22 -13.38
C SER A 19 5.93 12.62 -12.95
N ASP A 20 5.12 13.35 -12.19
CA ASP A 20 5.44 14.71 -11.72
C ASP A 20 6.72 14.73 -10.88
N ASP A 21 6.90 13.72 -10.04
CA ASP A 21 8.14 13.50 -9.29
C ASP A 21 8.85 12.30 -9.91
N ASN A 22 9.82 12.57 -10.77
CA ASN A 22 10.52 11.53 -11.52
C ASN A 22 11.23 10.51 -10.61
N ILE A 23 11.77 10.97 -9.48
CA ILE A 23 12.51 10.09 -8.55
C ILE A 23 11.52 9.12 -7.89
N LYS A 24 10.42 9.65 -7.33
CA LYS A 24 9.41 8.82 -6.67
C LYS A 24 8.66 7.93 -7.64
N HIS A 25 8.43 8.41 -8.86
CA HIS A 25 7.82 7.60 -9.93
C HIS A 25 8.68 6.36 -10.22
N LYS A 26 9.98 6.55 -10.42
CA LYS A 26 10.91 5.45 -10.71
C LYS A 26 11.00 4.47 -9.55
N ILE A 27 11.09 4.96 -8.33
CA ILE A 27 11.14 4.11 -7.13
C ILE A 27 9.85 3.28 -7.02
N SER A 28 8.71 3.91 -7.28
CA SER A 28 7.40 3.23 -7.22
C SER A 28 7.28 2.13 -8.28
N GLU A 29 7.77 2.38 -9.50
CA GLU A 29 7.87 1.33 -10.52
C GLU A 29 8.69 0.14 -10.03
N ASP A 30 9.84 0.42 -9.43
CA ASP A 30 10.73 -0.62 -8.92
C ASP A 30 10.08 -1.41 -7.79
N VAL A 31 9.34 -0.73 -6.88
CA VAL A 31 8.60 -1.39 -5.80
C VAL A 31 7.58 -2.38 -6.35
N ILE A 32 6.77 -1.94 -7.30
CA ILE A 32 5.71 -2.78 -7.87
C ILE A 32 6.29 -3.98 -8.61
N GLY A 33 7.46 -3.84 -9.23
CA GLY A 33 8.13 -4.95 -9.89
C GLY A 33 8.92 -5.87 -8.97
N PHE A 34 9.29 -5.39 -7.78
CA PHE A 34 10.16 -6.12 -6.86
C PHE A 34 9.40 -7.01 -5.88
N PHE A 35 8.27 -6.52 -5.35
CA PHE A 35 7.49 -7.22 -4.34
C PHE A 35 6.33 -8.00 -4.94
N ASP A 36 5.87 -9.02 -4.21
CA ASP A 36 4.57 -9.64 -4.43
C ASP A 36 3.53 -8.73 -3.77
N CYS A 37 2.86 -7.92 -4.56
CA CYS A 37 2.05 -6.81 -4.08
C CYS A 37 0.70 -7.27 -3.54
N VAL A 38 0.30 -6.66 -2.43
CA VAL A 38 -1.01 -6.83 -1.79
C VAL A 38 -1.66 -5.45 -1.67
N VAL A 39 -2.93 -5.36 -1.95
CA VAL A 39 -3.71 -4.13 -1.89
C VAL A 39 -5.06 -4.43 -1.25
N SER A 40 -5.70 -3.42 -0.66
CA SER A 40 -7.04 -3.57 -0.09
C SER A 40 -8.07 -2.71 -0.81
N THR A 41 -9.35 -3.02 -0.60
CA THR A 41 -10.44 -2.20 -1.11
C THR A 41 -10.39 -0.78 -0.56
N GLN A 42 -9.87 -0.56 0.65
CA GLN A 42 -9.64 0.79 1.17
C GLN A 42 -8.66 1.58 0.28
N VAL A 43 -7.53 0.98 -0.06
CA VAL A 43 -6.51 1.63 -0.91
C VAL A 43 -7.10 1.92 -2.29
N ILE A 44 -7.85 0.99 -2.87
CA ILE A 44 -8.53 1.20 -4.14
C ILE A 44 -9.48 2.40 -4.07
N ASN A 45 -10.27 2.52 -2.98
CA ASN A 45 -11.16 3.67 -2.77
C ASN A 45 -10.39 4.98 -2.69
N GLU A 46 -9.25 4.99 -1.99
CA GLU A 46 -8.43 6.20 -1.88
C GLU A 46 -7.83 6.61 -3.22
N ILE A 47 -7.36 5.66 -4.02
CA ILE A 47 -6.86 5.92 -5.36
C ILE A 47 -7.96 6.58 -6.21
N CYS A 48 -9.15 5.97 -6.23
CA CYS A 48 -10.29 6.51 -6.98
C CYS A 48 -10.63 7.93 -6.53
N SER A 49 -10.66 8.17 -5.22
CA SER A 49 -10.95 9.49 -4.66
C SER A 49 -9.92 10.53 -5.08
N LEU A 50 -8.63 10.20 -5.00
CA LEU A 50 -7.56 11.13 -5.38
C LEU A 50 -7.57 11.44 -6.88
N LEU A 51 -7.78 10.43 -7.72
CA LEU A 51 -7.77 10.60 -9.18
C LEU A 51 -9.04 11.27 -9.70
N THR A 52 -10.12 11.32 -8.93
CA THR A 52 -11.32 12.06 -9.31
C THR A 52 -11.32 13.51 -8.80
N ARG A 53 -10.66 13.78 -7.68
CA ARG A 53 -10.68 15.10 -7.02
C ARG A 53 -9.41 15.89 -7.17
N LYS A 54 -8.29 15.31 -6.73
CA LYS A 54 -7.01 16.04 -6.62
C LYS A 54 -6.22 16.01 -7.93
N TYR A 55 -6.28 14.91 -8.64
CA TYR A 55 -5.56 14.71 -9.90
C TYR A 55 -6.55 14.33 -10.99
N PRO A 56 -7.34 15.31 -11.50
CA PRO A 56 -8.46 14.98 -12.39
C PRO A 56 -8.04 14.08 -13.54
N THR A 57 -8.64 12.89 -13.58
CA THR A 57 -8.32 11.83 -14.53
C THR A 57 -9.65 11.33 -15.12
N PRO A 58 -9.72 11.07 -16.44
CA PRO A 58 -10.94 10.49 -17.04
C PRO A 58 -11.34 9.18 -16.35
N LEU A 59 -12.63 8.99 -16.12
CA LEU A 59 -13.14 7.81 -15.41
C LEU A 59 -12.74 6.51 -16.08
N SER A 60 -12.66 6.48 -17.41
CA SER A 60 -12.24 5.29 -18.17
C SER A 60 -10.78 4.92 -17.87
N GLU A 61 -9.92 5.92 -17.71
CA GLU A 61 -8.52 5.69 -17.35
C GLU A 61 -8.38 5.22 -15.90
N ILE A 62 -9.18 5.77 -15.00
CA ILE A 62 -9.20 5.32 -13.59
C ILE A 62 -9.60 3.85 -13.54
N LYS A 63 -10.69 3.48 -14.24
CA LYS A 63 -11.17 2.09 -14.26
C LYS A 63 -10.10 1.14 -14.80
N LYS A 64 -9.43 1.51 -15.87
CA LYS A 64 -8.36 0.70 -16.44
C LYS A 64 -7.22 0.52 -15.44
N TYR A 65 -6.80 1.61 -14.80
CA TYR A 65 -5.70 1.58 -13.85
C TYR A 65 -6.03 0.68 -12.64
N ILE A 66 -7.24 0.82 -12.08
CA ILE A 66 -7.69 -0.02 -10.97
C ILE A 66 -7.73 -1.49 -11.38
N THR A 67 -8.24 -1.79 -12.56
CA THR A 67 -8.28 -3.17 -13.07
C THR A 67 -6.86 -3.75 -13.18
N ASP A 68 -5.92 -2.98 -13.70
CA ASP A 68 -4.52 -3.41 -13.82
C ASP A 68 -3.91 -3.70 -12.44
N ILE A 69 -4.18 -2.85 -11.44
CA ILE A 69 -3.70 -3.06 -10.07
C ILE A 69 -4.26 -4.35 -9.50
N ILE A 70 -5.57 -4.56 -9.61
CA ILE A 70 -6.25 -5.74 -9.05
C ILE A 70 -5.77 -7.01 -9.73
N ASP A 71 -5.58 -6.98 -11.04
CA ASP A 71 -5.12 -8.15 -11.80
C ASP A 71 -3.67 -8.55 -11.47
N SER A 72 -2.85 -7.60 -11.02
CA SER A 72 -1.43 -7.84 -10.72
C SER A 72 -1.13 -7.96 -9.23
N SER A 73 -2.15 -7.93 -8.36
CA SER A 73 -1.97 -7.93 -6.91
C SER A 73 -2.90 -8.94 -6.25
N GLU A 74 -2.62 -9.24 -4.99
CA GLU A 74 -3.60 -9.92 -4.13
C GLU A 74 -4.51 -8.84 -3.54
N LEU A 75 -5.82 -8.95 -3.73
CA LEU A 75 -6.80 -7.99 -3.22
C LEU A 75 -7.43 -8.49 -1.92
N ILE A 76 -7.30 -7.69 -0.86
CA ILE A 76 -7.95 -7.95 0.42
C ILE A 76 -9.22 -7.10 0.51
N ILE A 77 -10.35 -7.77 0.63
CA ILE A 77 -11.64 -7.11 0.84
C ILE A 77 -11.74 -6.72 2.32
N ILE A 78 -11.99 -5.45 2.61
CA ILE A 78 -12.15 -4.98 3.98
C ILE A 78 -13.47 -5.50 4.54
N THR A 79 -13.37 -6.37 5.54
CA THR A 79 -14.50 -6.98 6.21
C THR A 79 -14.72 -6.33 7.58
N TYR A 80 -15.87 -6.61 8.21
CA TYR A 80 -16.12 -6.15 9.57
C TYR A 80 -15.05 -6.69 10.55
N SER A 81 -14.61 -7.94 10.36
CA SER A 81 -13.55 -8.53 11.17
C SER A 81 -12.25 -7.72 11.10
N LEU A 82 -11.88 -7.22 9.92
CA LEU A 82 -10.71 -6.37 9.77
C LEU A 82 -10.89 -4.99 10.42
N ILE A 83 -12.12 -4.46 10.41
CA ILE A 83 -12.44 -3.21 11.11
C ILE A 83 -12.24 -3.38 12.61
N GLU A 84 -12.71 -4.49 13.19
CA GLU A 84 -12.50 -4.79 14.60
C GLU A 84 -11.02 -4.91 14.93
N LYS A 85 -10.26 -5.62 14.10
CA LYS A 85 -8.80 -5.76 14.26
C LYS A 85 -8.12 -4.39 14.21
N ALA A 86 -8.54 -3.52 13.29
CA ALA A 86 -7.99 -2.17 13.16
C ALA A 86 -8.19 -1.35 14.43
N LEU A 87 -9.38 -1.43 15.05
CA LEU A 87 -9.65 -0.72 16.30
C LEU A 87 -8.72 -1.18 17.43
N ALA A 88 -8.47 -2.48 17.51
CA ALA A 88 -7.52 -3.04 18.50
C ALA A 88 -6.10 -2.55 18.24
N LEU A 89 -5.68 -2.51 16.97
CA LEU A 89 -4.34 -2.02 16.58
C LEU A 89 -4.16 -0.53 16.88
N CYS A 90 -5.20 0.29 16.70
CA CYS A 90 -5.16 1.71 17.06
C CYS A 90 -4.78 1.88 18.53
N LYS A 91 -5.40 1.09 19.39
CA LYS A 91 -5.15 1.14 20.83
C LYS A 91 -3.75 0.64 21.18
N GLN A 92 -3.34 -0.47 20.59
CA GLN A 92 -2.09 -1.14 20.93
C GLN A 92 -0.87 -0.36 20.44
N TYR A 93 -0.92 0.20 19.22
CA TYR A 93 0.23 0.83 18.58
C TYR A 93 0.13 2.35 18.45
N SER A 94 -0.96 2.96 18.92
CA SER A 94 -1.17 4.42 18.84
C SER A 94 -1.07 4.95 17.42
N ILE A 95 -1.69 4.25 16.48
CA ILE A 95 -1.73 4.65 15.06
C ILE A 95 -3.15 5.08 14.69
N SER A 96 -3.28 5.86 13.61
CA SER A 96 -4.59 6.32 13.13
C SER A 96 -5.43 5.14 12.64
N TYR A 97 -6.75 5.34 12.60
CA TYR A 97 -7.65 4.27 12.19
C TYR A 97 -7.39 3.75 10.77
N TYR A 98 -7.21 4.66 9.81
CA TYR A 98 -6.98 4.23 8.42
C TYR A 98 -5.63 3.55 8.24
N ASP A 99 -4.60 3.98 8.96
CA ASP A 99 -3.32 3.28 9.00
C ASP A 99 -3.48 1.89 9.61
N ALA A 100 -4.23 1.78 10.71
CA ALA A 100 -4.52 0.51 11.36
C ALA A 100 -5.30 -0.44 10.44
N LEU A 101 -6.18 0.09 9.61
CA LEU A 101 -6.95 -0.72 8.66
C LEU A 101 -6.03 -1.30 7.57
N MET A 102 -5.04 -0.54 7.10
CA MET A 102 -4.01 -1.07 6.20
C MET A 102 -3.17 -2.14 6.87
N VAL A 103 -2.77 -1.90 8.12
CA VAL A 103 -2.02 -2.90 8.91
C VAL A 103 -2.81 -4.19 9.06
N ALA A 104 -4.11 -4.09 9.39
CA ALA A 104 -4.98 -5.26 9.53
C ALA A 104 -5.05 -6.07 8.24
N ALA A 105 -5.20 -5.40 7.09
CA ALA A 105 -5.23 -6.05 5.79
C ALA A 105 -3.88 -6.71 5.45
N ALA A 106 -2.77 -6.05 5.75
CA ALA A 106 -1.44 -6.58 5.53
C ALA A 106 -1.19 -7.83 6.38
N LEU A 107 -1.62 -7.82 7.64
CA LEU A 107 -1.51 -9.00 8.53
C LEU A 107 -2.37 -10.15 8.01
N GLU A 108 -3.58 -9.87 7.54
CA GLU A 108 -4.48 -10.87 6.96
C GLU A 108 -3.83 -11.61 5.79
N ALA A 109 -3.10 -10.88 4.95
CA ALA A 109 -2.41 -11.44 3.78
C ALA A 109 -1.03 -12.01 4.11
N ASN A 110 -0.61 -12.00 5.36
CA ASN A 110 0.72 -12.45 5.80
C ASN A 110 1.86 -11.72 5.11
N CYS A 111 1.71 -10.40 4.95
CA CYS A 111 2.76 -9.56 4.37
C CYS A 111 3.97 -9.47 5.30
N LYS A 112 5.15 -9.41 4.70
CA LYS A 112 6.39 -9.10 5.40
C LYS A 112 6.55 -7.61 5.61
N TYR A 113 6.12 -6.81 4.65
CA TYR A 113 6.23 -5.35 4.68
C TYR A 113 4.91 -4.66 4.41
N LEU A 114 4.76 -3.47 4.99
CA LEU A 114 3.79 -2.47 4.55
C LEU A 114 4.60 -1.27 4.05
N ILE A 115 4.51 -1.00 2.75
CA ILE A 115 5.26 0.07 2.11
C ILE A 115 4.45 1.36 2.22
N SER A 116 4.91 2.30 3.03
CA SER A 116 4.23 3.58 3.26
C SER A 116 5.25 4.68 3.52
N GLU A 117 5.02 5.84 2.94
CA GLU A 117 5.86 7.01 3.17
C GLU A 117 5.42 7.80 4.42
N ASP A 118 4.16 7.67 4.83
CA ASP A 118 3.54 8.49 5.88
C ASP A 118 3.52 7.83 7.26
N MET A 119 3.69 6.52 7.33
CA MET A 119 3.71 5.80 8.60
C MET A 119 5.12 5.73 9.18
N GLN A 120 5.23 5.35 10.45
CA GLN A 120 6.53 5.26 11.14
C GLN A 120 7.41 4.16 10.52
N ASP A 121 8.46 4.57 9.83
CA ASP A 121 9.44 3.66 9.22
C ASP A 121 10.10 2.79 10.28
N GLY A 122 10.18 1.49 10.02
CA GLY A 122 10.83 0.53 10.90
C GLY A 122 9.94 -0.05 11.99
N LEU A 123 8.71 0.46 12.17
CA LEU A 123 7.81 -0.10 13.18
C LEU A 123 7.46 -1.55 12.84
N VAL A 124 7.59 -2.44 13.82
CA VAL A 124 7.26 -3.87 13.65
C VAL A 124 5.96 -4.16 14.39
N ILE A 125 4.99 -4.73 13.69
CA ILE A 125 3.67 -5.07 14.20
C ILE A 125 3.57 -6.57 14.41
N GLU A 126 3.20 -6.99 15.62
CA GLU A 126 2.99 -8.40 16.02
C GLU A 126 4.20 -9.30 15.67
N ASN A 127 5.40 -8.75 15.69
CA ASN A 127 6.65 -9.44 15.33
C ASN A 127 6.64 -10.04 13.91
N LYS A 128 5.79 -9.57 13.02
CA LYS A 128 5.59 -10.14 11.69
C LYS A 128 5.72 -9.13 10.57
N LEU A 129 5.07 -7.97 10.72
CA LEU A 129 4.92 -6.97 9.68
C LEU A 129 5.81 -5.78 9.99
N GLN A 130 6.66 -5.39 9.06
CA GLN A 130 7.49 -4.20 9.21
C GLN A 130 6.98 -3.08 8.30
N ILE A 131 6.77 -1.90 8.89
CA ILE A 131 6.48 -0.69 8.13
C ILE A 131 7.78 -0.21 7.48
N LEU A 132 7.75 0.10 6.20
CA LEU A 132 8.95 0.46 5.45
C LEU A 132 8.69 1.67 4.56
N ASN A 133 9.41 2.76 4.80
CA ASN A 133 9.47 3.86 3.86
C ASN A 133 10.54 3.56 2.82
N ILE A 134 10.12 2.99 1.70
CA ILE A 134 11.04 2.51 0.66
C ILE A 134 11.84 3.65 0.02
N TYR A 135 11.31 4.88 0.06
CA TYR A 135 11.98 6.04 -0.53
C TYR A 135 13.25 6.42 0.24
N GLU A 136 13.38 5.95 1.49
CA GLU A 136 14.58 6.11 2.32
C GLU A 136 15.43 4.83 2.39
N HIS A 137 15.00 3.75 1.73
CA HIS A 137 15.66 2.44 1.76
C HIS A 137 15.74 1.83 0.36
N THR A 138 16.05 2.63 -0.64
CA THR A 138 16.05 2.18 -2.05
C THR A 138 17.08 1.09 -2.35
N ASP A 139 18.10 0.95 -1.50
CA ASP A 139 19.09 -0.13 -1.61
C ASP A 139 18.44 -1.52 -1.53
N LEU A 140 17.30 -1.65 -0.84
CA LEU A 140 16.58 -2.92 -0.75
C LEU A 140 16.05 -3.39 -2.10
N LEU A 141 15.82 -2.47 -3.04
CA LEU A 141 15.29 -2.79 -4.37
C LEU A 141 16.35 -3.35 -5.32
N THR A 142 17.61 -3.33 -4.92
CA THR A 142 18.73 -3.83 -5.74
C THR A 142 19.28 -5.16 -5.23
N MET A 143 18.67 -5.72 -4.20
CA MET A 143 19.16 -6.96 -3.56
C MET A 143 18.65 -8.21 -4.25
#